data_c0742bacd3f01518aacebc2602937a54
#
_entry.id   c0742bacd3f01518aacebc2602937a54
#
_cell.length_a   1.000
_cell.length_b   1.000
_cell.length_c   1.000
_cell.angle_alpha   90.00
_cell.angle_beta   90.00
_cell.angle_gamma   90.00
#
_symmetry.space_group_name_H-M   'P 1'
#
loop_
_entity.id
_entity.type
_entity.pdbx_description
1 polymer ?
#
loop_
_entity_poly.entity_id
_entity_poly.type
_entity_poly.pdbx_seq_one_letter_code
_entity_poly.pdbx_strand_id
1 'polypeptide(L)'
;MSHNVFPSETHTVDFCVVGGGVSGLTAALAAARHGLRVLLMQDRPVLGGNASSECRVHICGADRHNAVPNMRETGILEELRMENLYRNPNRNFSIWDTILYEKVYAEANITMLLNCTCVDAAMDGDRISSVCGWQMTTQTWHVVQAKLYADCSGDGILAPLSGAAFRMGRESRYEYGESIAPEVADNRTMGMTCLFQSRLYETPQPFQALPWAHTYEHCEDLPYGAAGHT
;
A
#
# COMPACT_ATOMS: atom_id res chain seq x y z
N MET A 1 -7.64 36.42 10.07
CA MET A 1 -7.88 35.38 11.07
C MET A 1 -8.51 34.19 10.34
N SER A 2 -7.74 33.16 10.06
CA SER A 2 -8.35 31.92 9.52
C SER A 2 -9.03 31.24 10.69
N HIS A 3 -10.36 31.28 10.72
CA HIS A 3 -11.11 30.42 11.62
C HIS A 3 -10.91 28.97 11.13
N ASN A 4 -10.00 28.26 11.77
CA ASN A 4 -9.93 26.81 11.59
C ASN A 4 -11.23 26.25 12.19
N VAL A 5 -12.20 25.97 11.34
CA VAL A 5 -13.55 25.49 11.72
C VAL A 5 -13.45 24.07 12.32
N PHE A 6 -12.38 23.35 11.96
CA PHE A 6 -12.17 21.95 12.38
C PHE A 6 -11.13 21.83 13.50
N PRO A 7 -11.29 20.88 14.43
CA PRO A 7 -10.33 20.61 15.48
C PRO A 7 -8.96 20.20 14.91
N SER A 8 -7.93 20.46 15.71
CA SER A 8 -6.56 20.06 15.40
C SER A 8 -5.94 19.39 16.62
N GLU A 9 -5.31 18.24 16.40
CA GLU A 9 -4.58 17.48 17.40
C GLU A 9 -3.10 17.41 17.04
N THR A 10 -2.24 17.56 18.06
CA THR A 10 -0.79 17.46 17.89
C THR A 10 -0.29 16.19 18.58
N HIS A 11 0.49 15.41 17.86
CA HIS A 11 1.12 14.19 18.34
C HIS A 11 2.64 14.36 18.37
N THR A 12 3.28 13.85 19.43
CA THR A 12 4.74 13.80 19.53
C THR A 12 5.16 12.36 19.75
N VAL A 13 5.84 11.78 18.77
CA VAL A 13 6.22 10.37 18.73
C VAL A 13 7.71 10.21 18.37
N ASP A 14 8.21 8.99 18.44
CA ASP A 14 9.57 8.69 18.02
C ASP A 14 9.65 8.40 16.52
N PHE A 15 8.60 7.78 15.98
CA PHE A 15 8.54 7.37 14.58
C PHE A 15 7.13 7.59 14.00
N CYS A 16 7.05 8.28 12.89
CA CYS A 16 5.82 8.46 12.12
C CYS A 16 5.90 7.67 10.81
N VAL A 17 4.91 6.82 10.59
CA VAL A 17 4.78 6.01 9.36
C VAL A 17 3.59 6.53 8.57
N VAL A 18 3.85 7.01 7.36
CA VAL A 18 2.83 7.48 6.41
C VAL A 18 2.54 6.39 5.41
N GLY A 19 1.34 5.81 5.49
CA GLY A 19 0.88 4.68 4.71
C GLY A 19 0.85 3.38 5.52
N GLY A 20 -0.34 2.80 5.65
CA GLY A 20 -0.61 1.55 6.38
C GLY A 20 -0.70 0.32 5.47
N GLY A 21 -0.07 0.34 4.30
CA GLY A 21 0.18 -0.85 3.50
C GLY A 21 1.01 -1.89 4.25
N VAL A 22 1.25 -3.07 3.67
CA VAL A 22 2.00 -4.14 4.34
C VAL A 22 3.38 -3.66 4.82
N SER A 23 4.08 -2.85 4.03
CA SER A 23 5.38 -2.28 4.42
C SER A 23 5.27 -1.35 5.64
N GLY A 24 4.31 -0.43 5.63
CA GLY A 24 4.14 0.53 6.72
C GLY A 24 3.66 -0.11 8.02
N LEU A 25 2.68 -1.02 7.93
CA LEU A 25 2.21 -1.71 9.13
C LEU A 25 3.30 -2.59 9.75
N THR A 26 4.12 -3.28 8.94
CA THR A 26 5.23 -4.09 9.48
C THR A 26 6.35 -3.23 10.06
N ALA A 27 6.65 -2.07 9.46
CA ALA A 27 7.59 -1.09 10.02
C ALA A 27 7.08 -0.54 11.35
N ALA A 28 5.79 -0.19 11.45
CA ALA A 28 5.18 0.29 12.68
C ALA A 28 5.22 -0.77 13.79
N LEU A 29 4.83 -2.02 13.48
CA LEU A 29 4.90 -3.14 14.42
C LEU A 29 6.33 -3.39 14.91
N ALA A 30 7.31 -3.42 14.00
CA ALA A 30 8.70 -3.61 14.36
C ALA A 30 9.19 -2.51 15.31
N ALA A 31 8.96 -1.25 14.98
CA ALA A 31 9.37 -0.11 15.78
C ALA A 31 8.72 -0.11 17.17
N ALA A 32 7.41 -0.38 17.24
CA ALA A 32 6.67 -0.45 18.51
C ALA A 32 7.15 -1.58 19.42
N ARG A 33 7.43 -2.74 18.87
CA ARG A 33 7.99 -3.88 19.60
C ARG A 33 9.41 -3.64 20.10
N HIS A 34 10.14 -2.73 19.48
CA HIS A 34 11.41 -2.22 19.99
C HIS A 34 11.27 -1.06 20.99
N GLY A 35 10.05 -0.75 21.43
CA GLY A 35 9.76 0.23 22.47
C GLY A 35 9.63 1.67 21.99
N LEU A 36 9.57 1.91 20.69
CA LEU A 36 9.34 3.26 20.15
C LEU A 36 7.85 3.61 20.20
N ARG A 37 7.54 4.88 20.48
CA ARG A 37 6.19 5.43 20.27
C ARG A 37 6.01 5.71 18.79
N VAL A 38 5.03 5.08 18.18
CA VAL A 38 4.79 5.12 16.74
C VAL A 38 3.43 5.74 16.45
N LEU A 39 3.35 6.57 15.41
CA LEU A 39 2.08 6.94 14.81
C LEU A 39 2.04 6.40 13.40
N LEU A 40 1.01 5.59 13.11
CA LEU A 40 0.73 5.04 11.80
C LEU A 40 -0.47 5.77 11.19
N MET A 41 -0.23 6.46 10.09
CA MET A 41 -1.24 7.21 9.34
C MET A 41 -1.61 6.44 8.06
N GLN A 42 -2.89 6.13 7.88
CA GLN A 42 -3.39 5.43 6.70
C GLN A 42 -4.57 6.20 6.10
N ASP A 43 -4.50 6.50 4.81
CA ASP A 43 -5.51 7.25 4.08
C ASP A 43 -6.82 6.48 3.84
N ARG A 44 -6.79 5.16 4.01
CA ARG A 44 -7.93 4.25 3.79
C ARG A 44 -8.51 3.72 5.09
N PRO A 45 -9.74 3.14 5.04
CA PRO A 45 -10.40 2.59 6.23
C PRO A 45 -9.78 1.28 6.72
N VAL A 46 -8.98 0.60 5.92
CA VAL A 46 -8.34 -0.68 6.25
C VAL A 46 -6.83 -0.62 6.07
N LEU A 47 -6.11 -1.45 6.81
CA LEU A 47 -4.68 -1.68 6.66
C LEU A 47 -4.41 -2.71 5.56
N GLY A 48 -3.16 -2.77 5.08
CA GLY A 48 -2.71 -3.75 4.11
C GLY A 48 -2.51 -3.18 2.69
N GLY A 49 -3.01 -1.97 2.41
CA GLY A 49 -2.85 -1.33 1.09
C GLY A 49 -3.38 -2.21 -0.04
N ASN A 50 -2.56 -2.49 -1.04
CA ASN A 50 -2.95 -3.34 -2.18
C ASN A 50 -3.30 -4.78 -1.76
N ALA A 51 -2.78 -5.29 -0.64
CA ALA A 51 -3.10 -6.62 -0.12
C ALA A 51 -4.39 -6.66 0.71
N SER A 52 -5.05 -5.53 0.95
CA SER A 52 -6.32 -5.43 1.67
C SER A 52 -7.50 -5.92 0.84
N SER A 53 -8.68 -5.95 1.46
CA SER A 53 -9.96 -6.25 0.78
C SER A 53 -10.28 -5.27 -0.34
N GLU A 54 -9.71 -4.07 -0.34
CA GLU A 54 -9.98 -3.04 -1.34
C GLU A 54 -9.39 -3.39 -2.72
N CYS A 55 -8.12 -3.84 -2.76
CA CYS A 55 -7.45 -4.18 -4.02
C CYS A 55 -7.27 -5.69 -4.20
N ARG A 56 -7.20 -6.47 -3.12
CA ARG A 56 -7.11 -7.94 -3.12
C ARG A 56 -5.91 -8.49 -3.88
N VAL A 57 -4.84 -7.73 -3.97
CA VAL A 57 -3.58 -8.20 -4.56
C VAL A 57 -2.89 -9.13 -3.56
N HIS A 58 -2.60 -10.34 -3.96
CA HIS A 58 -1.85 -11.26 -3.11
C HIS A 58 -0.40 -10.81 -2.93
N ILE A 59 0.17 -11.16 -1.78
CA ILE A 59 1.56 -10.83 -1.48
C ILE A 59 2.45 -11.77 -2.30
N CYS A 60 3.20 -11.19 -3.25
CA CYS A 60 4.19 -11.88 -4.06
C CYS A 60 5.58 -11.82 -3.40
N GLY A 61 6.55 -12.49 -3.98
CA GLY A 61 7.94 -12.55 -3.54
C GLY A 61 8.36 -13.98 -3.28
N ALA A 62 8.82 -14.32 -2.10
CA ALA A 62 9.18 -15.68 -1.71
C ALA A 62 7.92 -16.54 -1.46
N ASP A 63 7.20 -16.87 -2.51
CA ASP A 63 5.88 -17.53 -2.43
C ASP A 63 5.78 -18.84 -3.23
N ARG A 64 6.87 -19.26 -3.89
CA ARG A 64 6.90 -20.47 -4.74
C ARG A 64 7.17 -21.75 -3.96
N HIS A 65 6.46 -21.98 -2.88
CA HIS A 65 6.66 -23.14 -2.00
C HIS A 65 6.55 -24.50 -2.73
N ASN A 66 5.75 -24.56 -3.80
CA ASN A 66 5.57 -25.79 -4.57
C ASN A 66 6.76 -26.08 -5.51
N ALA A 67 7.52 -25.06 -5.89
CA ALA A 67 8.66 -25.18 -6.80
C ALA A 67 9.99 -25.24 -6.05
N VAL A 68 10.12 -24.48 -4.97
CA VAL A 68 11.34 -24.41 -4.16
C VAL A 68 10.97 -24.63 -2.68
N PRO A 69 11.47 -25.72 -2.06
CA PRO A 69 11.19 -25.99 -0.65
C PRO A 69 11.60 -24.82 0.23
N ASN A 70 10.74 -24.46 1.18
CA ASN A 70 10.97 -23.40 2.16
C ASN A 70 11.18 -21.97 1.57
N MET A 71 10.82 -21.75 0.31
CA MET A 71 10.81 -20.40 -0.26
C MET A 71 9.62 -19.63 0.29
N ARG A 72 9.82 -18.93 1.40
CA ARG A 72 8.80 -18.12 2.06
C ARG A 72 9.43 -16.96 2.82
N GLU A 73 8.68 -15.91 3.01
CA GLU A 73 9.07 -14.78 3.83
C GLU A 73 9.21 -15.19 5.30
N THR A 74 9.91 -14.38 6.07
CA THR A 74 10.11 -14.56 7.50
C THR A 74 9.64 -13.30 8.27
N GLY A 75 9.86 -13.27 9.58
CA GLY A 75 9.59 -12.12 10.41
C GLY A 75 8.10 -11.82 10.56
N ILE A 76 7.77 -10.52 10.69
CA ILE A 76 6.40 -10.07 10.96
C ILE A 76 5.44 -10.45 9.82
N LEU A 77 5.89 -10.39 8.57
CA LEU A 77 5.06 -10.79 7.45
C LEU A 77 4.63 -12.26 7.56
N GLU A 78 5.55 -13.14 7.91
CA GLU A 78 5.25 -14.55 8.10
C GLU A 78 4.32 -14.78 9.31
N GLU A 79 4.52 -14.06 10.40
CA GLU A 79 3.62 -14.08 11.55
C GLU A 79 2.17 -13.77 11.12
N LEU A 80 1.97 -12.72 10.35
CA LEU A 80 0.65 -12.34 9.83
C LEU A 80 0.06 -13.41 8.90
N ARG A 81 0.87 -13.98 8.02
CA ARG A 81 0.44 -15.05 7.10
C ARG A 81 0.05 -16.32 7.84
N MET A 82 0.82 -16.71 8.85
CA MET A 82 0.51 -17.89 9.68
C MET A 82 -0.78 -17.71 10.46
N GLU A 83 -1.00 -16.54 11.03
CA GLU A 83 -2.24 -16.24 11.72
C GLU A 83 -3.44 -16.23 10.75
N ASN A 84 -3.27 -15.66 9.57
CA ASN A 84 -4.28 -15.70 8.52
C ASN A 84 -4.59 -17.14 8.08
N LEU A 85 -3.59 -17.99 7.92
CA LEU A 85 -3.80 -19.41 7.58
C LEU A 85 -4.64 -20.13 8.65
N TYR A 86 -4.38 -19.85 9.92
CA TYR A 86 -5.07 -20.47 11.04
C TYR A 86 -6.51 -19.96 11.21
N ARG A 87 -6.73 -18.64 11.14
CA ARG A 87 -8.02 -17.99 11.44
C ARG A 87 -8.93 -17.85 10.23
N ASN A 88 -8.40 -17.97 9.03
CA ASN A 88 -9.09 -17.66 7.77
C ASN A 88 -9.04 -18.82 6.76
N PRO A 89 -9.61 -20.00 7.10
CA PRO A 89 -9.55 -21.16 6.24
C PRO A 89 -10.24 -20.93 4.89
N ASN A 90 -11.21 -20.04 4.82
CA ASN A 90 -11.94 -19.70 3.60
C ASN A 90 -11.29 -18.56 2.78
N ARG A 91 -10.12 -18.08 3.20
CA ARG A 91 -9.37 -17.00 2.51
C ARG A 91 -10.21 -15.74 2.26
N ASN A 92 -11.01 -15.36 3.23
CA ASN A 92 -11.84 -14.16 3.16
C ASN A 92 -10.99 -12.91 3.42
N PHE A 93 -11.01 -11.94 2.52
CA PHE A 93 -10.23 -10.72 2.64
C PHE A 93 -10.67 -9.84 3.82
N SER A 94 -11.95 -9.83 4.20
CA SER A 94 -12.39 -9.07 5.38
C SER A 94 -11.82 -9.64 6.68
N ILE A 95 -11.63 -10.95 6.78
CA ILE A 95 -10.94 -11.58 7.92
C ILE A 95 -9.45 -11.22 7.90
N TRP A 96 -8.84 -11.19 6.73
CA TRP A 96 -7.46 -10.73 6.58
C TRP A 96 -7.29 -9.29 7.07
N ASP A 97 -8.15 -8.35 6.64
CA ASP A 97 -8.13 -6.97 7.12
C ASP A 97 -8.28 -6.89 8.65
N THR A 98 -9.15 -7.72 9.22
CA THR A 98 -9.35 -7.81 10.68
C THR A 98 -8.07 -8.25 11.38
N ILE A 99 -7.36 -9.24 10.84
CA ILE A 99 -6.09 -9.72 11.41
C ILE A 99 -5.05 -8.61 11.41
N LEU A 100 -4.91 -7.88 10.30
CA LEU A 100 -3.98 -6.76 10.20
C LEU A 100 -4.32 -5.66 11.21
N TYR A 101 -5.60 -5.30 11.29
CA TYR A 101 -6.08 -4.30 12.24
C TYR A 101 -5.80 -4.70 13.68
N GLU A 102 -6.17 -5.91 14.08
CA GLU A 102 -5.99 -6.41 15.44
C GLU A 102 -4.51 -6.44 15.86
N LYS A 103 -3.61 -6.83 14.94
CA LYS A 103 -2.17 -6.83 15.22
C LYS A 103 -1.64 -5.44 15.55
N VAL A 104 -2.04 -4.43 14.79
CA VAL A 104 -1.62 -3.05 15.04
C VAL A 104 -2.33 -2.50 16.29
N TYR A 105 -3.62 -2.76 16.45
CA TYR A 105 -4.41 -2.28 17.58
C TYR A 105 -3.96 -2.83 18.93
N ALA A 106 -3.45 -4.06 18.95
CA ALA A 106 -2.93 -4.69 20.16
C ALA A 106 -1.59 -4.12 20.65
N GLU A 107 -0.86 -3.39 19.79
CA GLU A 107 0.43 -2.79 20.16
C GLU A 107 0.22 -1.46 20.88
N ALA A 108 0.43 -1.45 22.19
CA ALA A 108 0.20 -0.28 23.02
C ALA A 108 1.02 0.97 22.64
N ASN A 109 2.13 0.78 21.94
CA ASN A 109 3.01 1.86 21.48
C ASN A 109 2.63 2.42 20.11
N ILE A 110 1.53 1.97 19.48
CA ILE A 110 1.08 2.48 18.19
C ILE A 110 -0.19 3.32 18.36
N THR A 111 -0.14 4.56 17.93
CA THR A 111 -1.32 5.37 17.64
C THR A 111 -1.66 5.18 16.17
N MET A 112 -2.85 4.64 15.87
CA MET A 112 -3.30 4.36 14.51
C MET A 112 -4.36 5.36 14.08
N LEU A 113 -4.12 6.06 12.96
CA LEU A 113 -5.07 6.99 12.33
C LEU A 113 -5.49 6.41 10.98
N LEU A 114 -6.71 5.86 10.90
CA LEU A 114 -7.33 5.42 9.64
C LEU A 114 -8.13 6.55 9.01
N ASN A 115 -8.36 6.49 7.71
CA ASN A 115 -8.99 7.55 6.91
C ASN A 115 -8.30 8.91 7.11
N CYS A 116 -7.00 8.87 7.31
CA CYS A 116 -6.17 10.04 7.56
C CYS A 116 -5.12 10.18 6.46
N THR A 117 -5.32 11.17 5.59
CA THR A 117 -4.44 11.43 4.44
C THR A 117 -3.37 12.44 4.83
N CYS A 118 -2.09 12.09 4.63
CA CYS A 118 -0.99 13.04 4.75
C CYS A 118 -1.06 14.05 3.62
N VAL A 119 -1.14 15.34 3.95
CA VAL A 119 -1.37 16.41 2.97
C VAL A 119 -0.31 17.51 2.99
N ASP A 120 0.54 17.53 4.03
CA ASP A 120 1.58 18.56 4.16
C ASP A 120 2.74 18.06 5.01
N ALA A 121 3.92 18.65 4.81
CA ALA A 121 5.11 18.42 5.60
C ALA A 121 5.84 19.76 5.87
N ALA A 122 6.07 20.04 7.14
CA ALA A 122 6.88 21.19 7.54
C ALA A 122 8.36 20.77 7.63
N MET A 123 9.23 21.63 7.14
CA MET A 123 10.67 21.38 7.08
C MET A 123 11.43 22.27 8.09
N ASP A 124 12.50 21.72 8.65
CA ASP A 124 13.54 22.45 9.36
C ASP A 124 14.88 22.14 8.66
N GLY A 125 15.27 23.05 7.76
CA GLY A 125 16.38 22.81 6.83
C GLY A 125 16.06 21.65 5.90
N ASP A 126 16.86 20.60 5.95
CA ASP A 126 16.75 19.38 5.17
C ASP A 126 15.99 18.23 5.88
N ARG A 127 15.39 18.51 7.04
CA ARG A 127 14.69 17.53 7.86
C ARG A 127 13.20 17.86 7.94
N ILE A 128 12.37 16.82 7.88
CA ILE A 128 10.94 16.95 8.18
C ILE A 128 10.80 17.19 9.69
N SER A 129 10.21 18.33 10.08
CA SER A 129 9.90 18.65 11.48
C SER A 129 8.53 18.16 11.92
N SER A 130 7.55 18.17 11.00
CA SER A 130 6.24 17.58 11.22
C SER A 130 5.57 17.23 9.90
N VAL A 131 4.59 16.34 9.96
CA VAL A 131 3.64 16.09 8.87
C VAL A 131 2.24 16.48 9.33
N CYS A 132 1.39 16.86 8.39
CA CYS A 132 -0.01 17.16 8.64
C CYS A 132 -0.92 16.20 7.89
N GLY A 133 -1.85 15.60 8.60
CA GLY A 133 -2.87 14.72 8.05
C GLY A 133 -4.29 15.24 8.28
N TRP A 134 -5.16 15.00 7.31
CA TRP A 134 -6.59 15.23 7.45
C TRP A 134 -7.30 13.90 7.66
N GLN A 135 -7.94 13.73 8.81
CA GLN A 135 -8.78 12.56 9.09
C GLN A 135 -10.23 12.86 8.74
N MET A 136 -10.73 12.19 7.72
CA MET A 136 -12.07 12.44 7.18
C MET A 136 -13.18 12.02 8.16
N THR A 137 -13.01 10.92 8.87
CA THR A 137 -14.05 10.37 9.74
C THR A 137 -14.33 11.20 10.98
N THR A 138 -13.32 11.87 11.52
CA THR A 138 -13.43 12.74 12.70
C THR A 138 -13.46 14.22 12.34
N GLN A 139 -13.17 14.54 11.06
CA GLN A 139 -12.99 15.92 10.57
C GLN A 139 -11.94 16.69 11.38
N THR A 140 -10.82 16.02 11.66
CA THR A 140 -9.74 16.53 12.52
C THR A 140 -8.43 16.63 11.73
N TRP A 141 -7.71 17.73 11.94
CA TRP A 141 -6.33 17.88 11.51
C TRP A 141 -5.40 17.23 12.53
N HIS A 142 -4.47 16.42 12.07
CA HIS A 142 -3.43 15.79 12.89
C HIS A 142 -2.07 16.31 12.49
N VAL A 143 -1.40 17.03 13.38
CA VAL A 143 -0.02 17.46 13.24
C VAL A 143 0.88 16.49 13.98
N VAL A 144 1.78 15.82 13.28
CA VAL A 144 2.64 14.78 13.87
C VAL A 144 4.09 15.21 13.82
N GLN A 145 4.65 15.43 15.01
CA GLN A 145 6.08 15.68 15.22
C GLN A 145 6.76 14.35 15.57
N ALA A 146 7.79 13.98 14.83
CA ALA A 146 8.53 12.76 15.05
C ALA A 146 10.04 12.96 14.88
N LYS A 147 10.84 12.04 15.44
CA LYS A 147 12.28 12.02 15.24
C LYS A 147 12.63 11.47 13.85
N LEU A 148 11.83 10.51 13.37
CA LEU A 148 11.98 9.85 12.08
C LEU A 148 10.62 9.72 11.40
N TYR A 149 10.63 9.79 10.07
CA TYR A 149 9.47 9.60 9.20
C TYR A 149 9.77 8.51 8.18
N ALA A 150 8.80 7.65 7.93
CA ALA A 150 8.85 6.67 6.85
C ALA A 150 7.72 6.94 5.86
N ASP A 151 8.07 7.05 4.59
CA ASP A 151 7.11 7.05 3.50
C ASP A 151 6.81 5.61 3.07
N CYS A 152 5.63 5.14 3.40
CA CYS A 152 5.08 3.85 3.02
C CYS A 152 3.74 4.03 2.29
N SER A 153 3.50 5.21 1.74
CA SER A 153 2.23 5.60 1.09
C SER A 153 1.95 4.88 -0.22
N GLY A 154 2.95 4.18 -0.78
CA GLY A 154 2.87 3.56 -2.10
C GLY A 154 3.21 4.51 -3.25
N ASP A 155 2.90 5.78 -3.08
CA ASP A 155 3.11 6.83 -4.10
C ASP A 155 4.26 7.80 -3.74
N GLY A 156 4.93 7.60 -2.59
CA GLY A 156 6.06 8.44 -2.17
C GLY A 156 5.66 9.86 -1.83
N ILE A 157 4.53 10.06 -1.14
CA ILE A 157 3.93 11.38 -0.90
C ILE A 157 4.85 12.35 -0.13
N LEU A 158 5.72 11.84 0.74
CA LEU A 158 6.64 12.69 1.50
C LEU A 158 7.73 13.32 0.62
N ALA A 159 8.08 12.71 -0.51
CA ALA A 159 9.09 13.27 -1.40
C ALA A 159 8.66 14.65 -1.97
N PRO A 160 7.52 14.80 -2.65
CA PRO A 160 7.07 16.11 -3.12
C PRO A 160 6.74 17.06 -1.97
N LEU A 161 6.16 16.58 -0.85
CA LEU A 161 5.80 17.45 0.28
C LEU A 161 7.04 18.03 0.99
N SER A 162 8.14 17.28 1.05
CA SER A 162 9.40 17.74 1.66
C SER A 162 10.33 18.48 0.70
N GLY A 163 10.02 18.49 -0.60
CA GLY A 163 10.92 19.03 -1.62
C GLY A 163 12.12 18.15 -1.92
N ALA A 164 12.12 16.89 -1.48
CA ALA A 164 13.17 15.93 -1.83
C ALA A 164 13.14 15.62 -3.33
N ALA A 165 14.29 15.34 -3.91
CA ALA A 165 14.38 14.92 -5.31
C ALA A 165 13.68 13.56 -5.51
N PHE A 166 12.83 13.47 -6.51
CA PHE A 166 12.15 12.23 -6.89
C PHE A 166 11.99 12.15 -8.41
N ARG A 167 11.70 10.96 -8.89
CA ARG A 167 11.41 10.70 -10.31
C ARG A 167 10.13 9.88 -10.43
N MET A 168 9.46 10.07 -11.56
CA MET A 168 8.35 9.24 -12.04
C MET A 168 8.66 8.70 -13.43
N GLY A 169 8.08 7.55 -13.77
CA GLY A 169 8.26 6.92 -15.04
C GLY A 169 9.43 5.93 -15.04
N ARG A 170 9.96 5.64 -16.24
CA ARG A 170 11.05 4.69 -16.43
C ARG A 170 12.31 5.40 -16.90
N GLU A 171 13.44 5.06 -16.30
CA GLU A 171 14.77 5.51 -16.75
C GLU A 171 15.20 4.80 -18.03
N SER A 172 16.17 5.40 -18.71
CA SER A 172 16.83 4.78 -19.87
C SER A 172 17.75 3.64 -19.42
N ARG A 173 17.84 2.57 -20.23
CA ARG A 173 18.80 1.46 -20.02
C ARG A 173 20.24 1.91 -19.91
N TYR A 174 20.57 3.03 -20.50
CA TYR A 174 21.93 3.55 -20.50
C TYR A 174 22.30 4.25 -19.19
N GLU A 175 21.33 4.57 -18.35
CA GLU A 175 21.58 5.26 -17.08
C GLU A 175 22.19 4.31 -16.03
N TYR A 176 21.65 3.10 -15.93
CA TYR A 176 22.09 2.10 -14.95
C TYR A 176 22.52 0.76 -15.58
N GLY A 177 22.54 0.66 -16.90
CA GLY A 177 22.96 -0.55 -17.62
C GLY A 177 21.95 -1.70 -17.56
N GLU A 178 20.67 -1.41 -17.35
CA GLU A 178 19.62 -2.43 -17.21
C GLU A 178 19.08 -2.87 -18.58
N SER A 179 19.23 -4.16 -18.89
CA SER A 179 18.88 -4.71 -20.22
C SER A 179 17.39 -4.65 -20.55
N ILE A 180 16.50 -4.67 -19.54
CA ILE A 180 15.04 -4.65 -19.71
C ILE A 180 14.46 -3.24 -19.70
N ALA A 181 15.23 -2.22 -19.32
CA ALA A 181 14.80 -0.83 -19.36
C ALA A 181 14.66 -0.33 -20.81
N PRO A 182 13.81 0.67 -21.08
CA PRO A 182 13.66 1.24 -22.43
C PRO A 182 14.93 1.95 -22.87
N GLU A 183 15.11 2.12 -24.19
CA GLU A 183 16.24 2.89 -24.72
C GLU A 183 16.18 4.37 -24.35
N VAL A 184 14.97 4.92 -24.32
CA VAL A 184 14.72 6.31 -23.98
C VAL A 184 13.82 6.35 -22.75
N ALA A 185 14.19 7.17 -21.77
CA ALA A 185 13.37 7.39 -20.58
C ALA A 185 11.98 7.90 -20.96
N ASP A 186 10.96 7.47 -20.23
CA ASP A 186 9.58 7.89 -20.45
C ASP A 186 8.82 8.10 -19.12
N ASN A 187 7.60 8.62 -19.21
CA ASN A 187 6.75 8.89 -18.05
C ASN A 187 5.74 7.77 -17.76
N ARG A 188 5.99 6.55 -18.27
CA ARG A 188 5.09 5.43 -18.01
C ARG A 188 5.28 4.90 -16.60
N THR A 189 4.17 4.72 -15.90
CA THR A 189 4.10 4.10 -14.59
C THR A 189 3.42 2.73 -14.69
N MET A 190 3.27 2.03 -13.58
CA MET A 190 2.49 0.80 -13.54
C MET A 190 1.06 1.05 -14.05
N GLY A 191 0.58 0.17 -14.90
CA GLY A 191 -0.76 0.26 -15.44
C GLY A 191 -1.83 0.11 -14.34
N MET A 192 -2.98 0.75 -14.57
CA MET A 192 -4.16 0.52 -13.72
C MET A 192 -4.69 -0.89 -13.97
N THR A 193 -4.94 -1.62 -12.89
CA THR A 193 -5.48 -2.99 -12.93
C THR A 193 -6.87 -3.00 -12.32
N CYS A 194 -7.85 -3.44 -13.10
CA CYS A 194 -9.19 -3.71 -12.59
C CYS A 194 -9.26 -5.18 -12.17
N LEU A 195 -9.15 -5.43 -10.86
CA LEU A 195 -9.34 -6.77 -10.32
C LEU A 195 -10.82 -7.12 -10.23
N PHE A 196 -11.16 -8.33 -10.61
CA PHE A 196 -12.53 -8.84 -10.48
C PHE A 196 -12.51 -10.23 -9.85
N GLN A 197 -13.61 -10.59 -9.20
CA GLN A 197 -13.80 -11.94 -8.70
C GLN A 197 -14.54 -12.76 -9.73
N SER A 198 -14.03 -13.96 -10.00
CA SER A 198 -14.69 -14.95 -10.85
C SER A 198 -14.97 -16.22 -10.07
N ARG A 199 -15.90 -17.01 -10.57
CA ARG A 199 -16.24 -18.32 -10.03
C ARG A 199 -16.24 -19.34 -11.16
N LEU A 200 -15.56 -20.45 -10.92
CA LEU A 200 -15.62 -21.60 -11.82
C LEU A 200 -16.90 -22.41 -11.53
N TYR A 201 -17.64 -22.72 -12.56
CA TYR A 201 -18.79 -23.62 -12.51
C TYR A 201 -18.48 -24.90 -13.26
N GLU A 202 -19.09 -26.01 -12.86
CA GLU A 202 -18.93 -27.30 -13.52
C GLU A 202 -19.62 -27.35 -14.90
N THR A 203 -20.61 -26.49 -15.10
CA THR A 203 -21.37 -26.39 -16.37
C THR A 203 -21.19 -24.97 -16.97
N PRO A 204 -21.19 -24.86 -18.32
CA PRO A 204 -21.16 -23.56 -18.98
C PRO A 204 -22.30 -22.67 -18.49
N GLN A 205 -21.97 -21.43 -18.17
CA GLN A 205 -22.95 -20.40 -17.78
C GLN A 205 -23.26 -19.50 -18.97
N PRO A 206 -24.50 -19.05 -19.14
CA PRO A 206 -24.86 -18.12 -20.20
C PRO A 206 -24.12 -16.79 -19.96
N PHE A 207 -23.46 -16.30 -21.00
CA PHE A 207 -22.81 -15.00 -21.00
C PHE A 207 -23.50 -14.09 -22.01
N GLN A 208 -23.86 -12.89 -21.57
CA GLN A 208 -24.38 -11.85 -22.43
C GLN A 208 -23.43 -10.64 -22.36
N ALA A 209 -22.81 -10.31 -23.49
CA ALA A 209 -21.95 -9.14 -23.58
C ALA A 209 -22.79 -7.87 -23.34
N LEU A 210 -22.21 -6.94 -22.57
CA LEU A 210 -22.85 -5.64 -22.35
C LEU A 210 -22.72 -4.78 -23.62
N PRO A 211 -23.76 -4.00 -23.98
CA PRO A 211 -23.78 -3.23 -25.25
C PRO A 211 -22.63 -2.21 -25.39
N TRP A 212 -22.07 -1.77 -24.28
CA TRP A 212 -20.96 -0.82 -24.23
C TRP A 212 -19.58 -1.47 -24.16
N ALA A 213 -19.51 -2.80 -24.00
CA ALA A 213 -18.23 -3.52 -23.90
C ALA A 213 -17.60 -3.69 -25.29
N HIS A 214 -16.29 -3.49 -25.37
CA HIS A 214 -15.55 -3.86 -26.57
C HIS A 214 -15.57 -5.39 -26.76
N THR A 215 -15.90 -5.83 -27.96
CA THR A 215 -15.83 -7.24 -28.36
C THR A 215 -14.69 -7.43 -29.35
N TYR A 216 -13.95 -8.50 -29.16
CA TYR A 216 -12.85 -8.91 -30.03
C TYR A 216 -13.21 -10.27 -30.62
N GLU A 217 -13.08 -10.44 -31.92
CA GLU A 217 -13.37 -11.70 -32.60
C GLU A 217 -12.20 -12.68 -32.45
N HIS A 218 -10.98 -12.16 -32.44
CA HIS A 218 -9.74 -12.94 -32.33
C HIS A 218 -8.81 -12.34 -31.26
N CYS A 219 -7.89 -13.17 -30.74
CA CYS A 219 -6.90 -12.73 -29.76
C CYS A 219 -5.93 -11.68 -30.33
N GLU A 220 -5.70 -11.69 -31.65
CA GLU A 220 -4.87 -10.76 -32.37
C GLU A 220 -5.46 -9.34 -32.41
N ASP A 221 -6.76 -9.21 -32.19
CA ASP A 221 -7.46 -7.92 -32.17
C ASP A 221 -7.23 -7.16 -30.85
N LEU A 222 -6.66 -7.84 -29.83
CA LEU A 222 -6.34 -7.21 -28.58
C LEU A 222 -5.22 -6.17 -28.75
N PRO A 223 -5.29 -5.01 -28.09
CA PRO A 223 -4.35 -3.89 -28.29
C PRO A 223 -2.87 -4.23 -28.08
N TYR A 224 -2.59 -5.32 -27.40
CA TYR A 224 -1.23 -5.76 -27.10
C TYR A 224 -0.88 -7.13 -27.68
N GLY A 225 -1.69 -7.66 -28.62
CA GLY A 225 -1.46 -8.88 -29.38
C GLY A 225 -0.93 -10.07 -28.58
N ALA A 226 -1.09 -11.27 -29.05
CA ALA A 226 -0.63 -12.49 -28.39
C ALA A 226 0.93 -12.61 -28.25
N ALA A 227 1.69 -11.57 -28.54
CA ALA A 227 3.15 -11.58 -28.56
C ALA A 227 3.84 -11.38 -27.19
N GLY A 228 3.11 -11.42 -26.09
CA GLY A 228 3.65 -11.11 -24.76
C GLY A 228 3.65 -12.25 -23.72
N HIS A 229 3.22 -13.44 -24.06
CA HIS A 229 3.21 -14.58 -23.13
C HIS A 229 3.82 -15.83 -23.76
N THR A 230 5.13 -15.82 -23.93
CA THR A 230 5.93 -17.04 -24.01
C THR A 230 6.89 -17.09 -22.83
#